data_bc55dfeb1496ddc6141c176278204b0e
#
_entry.id   bc55dfeb1496ddc6141c176278204b0e
#
_cell.length_a   1.000
_cell.length_b   1.000
_cell.length_c   1.000
_cell.angle_alpha   90.00
_cell.angle_beta   90.00
_cell.angle_gamma   90.00
#
_symmetry.space_group_name_H-M   'P 1'
#
loop_
_entity.id
_entity.type
_entity.pdbx_description
1 polymer ?
#
loop_
_entity_poly.entity_id
_entity_poly.type
_entity_poly.pdbx_seq_one_letter_code
_entity_poly.pdbx_strand_id
1 'polypeptide(L)'
;TSADIIAEPWFNYQRDCLKHIAEEAQLARIIVVTSGKGGVGKTTTSAAIAMGLAKKGHKTVVIDFDVGLRNLDLILGCERRVVYDFINVINGEASINQALIRDKNCNQLYILPASQTRDKDALTQEGVGKVLEELSKEFDYIVCDSPAGIEKGANLALYFADDAFVVTNPEISSVRDSDRMLGILSSKSRRAERNEEPIKEYLLLTRYDSDRVKSGEMLGLDDVQEILSL
;
A
#
# COMPACT_ATOMS: atom_id res chain seq x y z
N THR A 1 9.76 -0.96 18.60
CA THR A 1 9.27 -0.02 17.55
C THR A 1 7.80 0.21 17.82
N SER A 2 7.42 1.44 18.18
CA SER A 2 6.02 1.81 18.36
C SER A 2 5.42 2.11 16.98
N ALA A 3 4.34 1.44 16.61
CA ALA A 3 3.52 1.82 15.46
C ALA A 3 2.61 2.99 15.86
N ASP A 4 2.56 4.04 15.05
CA ASP A 4 1.67 5.17 15.29
C ASP A 4 0.24 4.80 14.85
N ILE A 5 -0.72 4.86 15.79
CA ILE A 5 -2.13 4.58 15.53
C ILE A 5 -2.85 5.85 15.14
N ILE A 6 -3.61 5.73 14.07
CA ILE A 6 -4.26 6.86 13.43
C ILE A 6 -5.77 6.66 13.32
N ALA A 7 -6.54 7.47 14.04
CA ALA A 7 -7.99 7.54 13.97
C ALA A 7 -8.49 8.96 13.74
N GLU A 8 -9.17 9.14 12.66
CA GLU A 8 -10.18 10.10 12.21
C GLU A 8 -10.13 11.59 12.64
N PRO A 9 -10.59 12.49 11.79
CA PRO A 9 -11.34 12.34 10.53
C PRO A 9 -10.44 12.44 9.28
N TRP A 10 -10.78 11.69 8.28
CA TRP A 10 -10.08 11.44 7.00
C TRP A 10 -9.30 12.61 6.38
N PHE A 11 -9.77 13.85 6.48
CA PHE A 11 -9.18 15.00 5.80
C PHE A 11 -7.98 15.63 6.51
N ASN A 12 -7.97 15.68 7.82
CA ASN A 12 -6.85 16.31 8.56
C ASN A 12 -5.68 15.34 8.70
N TYR A 13 -5.97 14.09 8.73
CA TYR A 13 -5.04 13.02 8.98
C TYR A 13 -4.16 12.70 7.77
N GLN A 14 -4.74 12.61 6.55
CA GLN A 14 -3.96 12.50 5.32
C GLN A 14 -2.92 13.62 5.20
N ARG A 15 -3.22 14.81 5.73
CA ARG A 15 -2.34 15.96 5.62
C ARG A 15 -1.08 15.85 6.49
N ASP A 16 -1.17 15.30 7.69
CA ASP A 16 -0.05 15.26 8.62
C ASP A 16 0.85 14.03 8.38
N CYS A 17 0.27 12.90 8.03
CA CYS A 17 1.01 11.73 7.59
C CYS A 17 1.77 12.00 6.27
N LEU A 18 1.12 12.65 5.30
CA LEU A 18 1.74 13.04 4.03
C LEU A 18 2.85 14.11 4.20
N LYS A 19 2.79 14.97 5.23
CA LYS A 19 3.88 15.90 5.53
C LYS A 19 5.15 15.19 6.00
N HIS A 20 5.01 14.21 6.91
CA HIS A 20 6.15 13.43 7.39
C HIS A 20 6.86 12.65 6.28
N ILE A 21 6.09 12.08 5.35
CA ILE A 21 6.62 11.32 4.22
C ILE A 21 7.32 12.25 3.20
N ALA A 22 6.86 13.48 3.04
CA ALA A 22 7.37 14.42 2.03
C ALA A 22 8.73 15.06 2.34
N GLU A 23 9.17 15.06 3.60
CA GLU A 23 10.37 15.81 4.04
C GLU A 23 11.71 15.08 3.87
N GLU A 24 11.73 13.76 3.57
CA GLU A 24 12.97 12.95 3.54
C GLU A 24 13.42 12.43 2.15
N ALA A 25 12.78 12.81 1.04
CA ALA A 25 13.00 12.10 -0.22
C ALA A 25 14.11 12.68 -1.11
N GLN A 26 15.27 11.99 -1.17
CA GLN A 26 16.25 12.06 -2.27
C GLN A 26 16.15 10.90 -3.27
N LEU A 27 15.39 9.83 -2.97
CA LEU A 27 15.09 8.67 -3.82
C LEU A 27 13.60 8.38 -3.76
N ALA A 28 13.04 7.73 -4.80
CA ALA A 28 11.63 7.33 -4.78
C ALA A 28 11.31 6.53 -3.52
N ARG A 29 10.31 6.98 -2.77
CA ARG A 29 9.89 6.34 -1.53
C ARG A 29 8.83 5.30 -1.81
N ILE A 30 9.06 4.06 -1.37
CA ILE A 30 8.16 2.93 -1.59
C ILE A 30 7.24 2.78 -0.38
N ILE A 31 5.95 2.98 -0.61
CA ILE A 31 4.89 2.89 0.40
C ILE A 31 4.06 1.65 0.10
N VAL A 32 3.95 0.73 1.06
CA VAL A 32 3.02 -0.40 0.95
C VAL A 32 1.76 -0.16 1.74
N VAL A 33 0.62 -0.49 1.16
CA VAL A 33 -0.68 -0.53 1.86
C VAL A 33 -1.10 -1.98 1.96
N THR A 34 -1.22 -2.48 3.17
CA THR A 34 -1.45 -3.91 3.44
C THR A 34 -2.51 -4.12 4.53
N SER A 35 -2.97 -5.35 4.69
CA SER A 35 -3.86 -5.76 5.78
C SER A 35 -3.84 -7.26 5.98
N GLY A 36 -4.07 -7.71 7.19
CA GLY A 36 -4.27 -9.13 7.49
C GLY A 36 -5.58 -9.70 6.94
N LYS A 37 -6.61 -8.85 6.73
CA LYS A 37 -7.98 -9.26 6.34
C LYS A 37 -8.43 -8.57 5.04
N GLY A 38 -9.20 -9.31 4.22
CA GLY A 38 -9.84 -8.75 3.02
C GLY A 38 -10.98 -7.78 3.34
N GLY A 39 -11.24 -6.84 2.43
CA GLY A 39 -12.39 -5.95 2.53
C GLY A 39 -12.29 -4.81 3.55
N VAL A 40 -11.13 -4.58 4.18
CA VAL A 40 -10.92 -3.49 5.16
C VAL A 40 -10.65 -2.12 4.53
N GLY A 41 -10.50 -2.03 3.20
CA GLY A 41 -10.34 -0.75 2.49
C GLY A 41 -8.93 -0.46 1.98
N LYS A 42 -8.05 -1.48 1.84
CA LYS A 42 -6.67 -1.30 1.32
C LYS A 42 -6.62 -0.55 0.00
N THR A 43 -7.24 -1.09 -1.04
CA THR A 43 -7.20 -0.51 -2.40
C THR A 43 -7.73 0.92 -2.44
N THR A 44 -8.79 1.22 -1.66
CA THR A 44 -9.29 2.58 -1.49
C THR A 44 -8.26 3.49 -0.83
N THR A 45 -7.57 2.99 0.19
CA THR A 45 -6.49 3.70 0.90
C THR A 45 -5.30 3.92 -0.02
N SER A 46 -4.87 2.91 -0.78
CA SER A 46 -3.79 3.01 -1.76
C SER A 46 -4.06 4.08 -2.81
N ALA A 47 -5.27 4.06 -3.39
CA ALA A 47 -5.72 5.07 -4.35
C ALA A 47 -5.76 6.48 -3.73
N ALA A 48 -6.25 6.61 -2.48
CA ALA A 48 -6.34 7.89 -1.77
C ALA A 48 -4.96 8.48 -1.44
N ILE A 49 -4.01 7.65 -0.96
CA ILE A 49 -2.63 8.07 -0.67
C ILE A 49 -1.95 8.52 -1.96
N ALA A 50 -2.00 7.70 -3.02
CA ALA A 50 -1.38 8.02 -4.30
C ALA A 50 -1.95 9.32 -4.91
N MET A 51 -3.27 9.48 -4.91
CA MET A 51 -3.93 10.70 -5.37
C MET A 51 -3.56 11.91 -4.51
N GLY A 52 -3.47 11.75 -3.19
CA GLY A 52 -3.10 12.81 -2.26
C GLY A 52 -1.69 13.32 -2.49
N LEU A 53 -0.72 12.42 -2.69
CA LEU A 53 0.67 12.75 -3.03
C LEU A 53 0.76 13.45 -4.40
N ALA A 54 0.08 12.90 -5.41
CA ALA A 54 0.05 13.48 -6.75
C ALA A 54 -0.57 14.88 -6.78
N LYS A 55 -1.66 15.13 -6.02
CA LYS A 55 -2.26 16.47 -5.87
C LYS A 55 -1.35 17.47 -5.15
N LYS A 56 -0.39 17.01 -4.37
CA LYS A 56 0.65 17.86 -3.76
C LYS A 56 1.82 18.17 -4.71
N GLY A 57 1.77 17.66 -5.95
CA GLY A 57 2.77 17.91 -6.98
C GLY A 57 3.84 16.83 -7.11
N HIS A 58 3.79 15.77 -6.28
CA HIS A 58 4.75 14.67 -6.37
C HIS A 58 4.38 13.70 -7.49
N LYS A 59 5.34 13.36 -8.33
CA LYS A 59 5.14 12.35 -9.38
C LYS A 59 5.00 10.97 -8.72
N THR A 60 3.80 10.42 -8.76
CA THR A 60 3.42 9.23 -8.00
C THR A 60 2.91 8.14 -8.92
N VAL A 61 3.37 6.90 -8.69
CA VAL A 61 2.79 5.70 -9.31
C VAL A 61 2.17 4.81 -8.24
N VAL A 62 1.00 4.26 -8.54
CA VAL A 62 0.37 3.23 -7.72
C VAL A 62 0.36 1.92 -8.50
N ILE A 63 0.83 0.83 -7.85
CA ILE A 63 0.97 -0.50 -8.44
C ILE A 63 0.00 -1.46 -7.75
N ASP A 64 -0.78 -2.19 -8.53
CA ASP A 64 -1.67 -3.23 -8.04
C ASP A 64 -0.93 -4.58 -8.01
N PHE A 65 -0.73 -5.14 -6.80
CA PHE A 65 -0.11 -6.45 -6.59
C PHE A 65 -1.13 -7.59 -6.47
N ASP A 66 -2.45 -7.28 -6.53
CA ASP A 66 -3.52 -8.27 -6.41
C ASP A 66 -3.81 -8.95 -7.76
N VAL A 67 -2.86 -9.79 -8.18
CA VAL A 67 -2.96 -10.55 -9.43
C VAL A 67 -4.19 -11.46 -9.41
N GLY A 68 -5.01 -11.34 -10.44
CA GLY A 68 -6.26 -12.09 -10.61
C GLY A 68 -7.53 -11.32 -10.24
N LEU A 69 -7.49 -10.36 -9.31
CA LEU A 69 -8.68 -9.59 -8.91
C LEU A 69 -8.75 -8.21 -9.55
N ARG A 70 -7.63 -7.52 -9.70
CA ARG A 70 -7.51 -6.22 -10.38
C ARG A 70 -8.62 -5.22 -10.01
N ASN A 71 -8.52 -4.64 -8.81
CA ASN A 71 -9.52 -3.72 -8.28
C ASN A 71 -9.12 -2.24 -8.35
N LEU A 72 -7.81 -1.96 -8.41
CA LEU A 72 -7.29 -0.60 -8.33
C LEU A 72 -7.67 0.24 -9.55
N ASP A 73 -7.62 -0.32 -10.76
CA ASP A 73 -7.98 0.35 -12.00
C ASP A 73 -9.47 0.67 -12.08
N LEU A 74 -10.33 -0.13 -11.46
CA LEU A 74 -11.77 0.15 -11.32
C LEU A 74 -12.00 1.35 -10.40
N ILE A 75 -11.32 1.41 -9.25
CA ILE A 75 -11.43 2.54 -8.31
C ILE A 75 -10.96 3.84 -8.96
N LEU A 76 -9.90 3.79 -9.77
CA LEU A 76 -9.32 4.95 -10.45
C LEU A 76 -9.97 5.22 -11.84
N GLY A 77 -10.94 4.41 -12.26
CA GLY A 77 -11.71 4.61 -13.50
C GLY A 77 -10.87 4.50 -14.77
N CYS A 78 -9.86 3.64 -14.78
CA CYS A 78 -8.97 3.45 -15.92
C CYS A 78 -8.99 2.02 -16.50
N GLU A 79 -9.92 1.17 -16.09
CA GLU A 79 -10.03 -0.24 -16.45
C GLU A 79 -10.06 -0.48 -17.98
N ARG A 80 -10.68 0.44 -18.74
CA ARG A 80 -10.78 0.35 -20.21
C ARG A 80 -9.52 0.80 -20.94
N ARG A 81 -8.52 1.30 -20.22
CA ARG A 81 -7.27 1.82 -20.80
C ARG A 81 -6.11 0.85 -20.59
N VAL A 82 -6.33 -0.25 -19.91
CA VAL A 82 -5.31 -1.27 -19.66
C VAL A 82 -5.07 -2.07 -20.93
N VAL A 83 -3.85 -1.97 -21.46
CA VAL A 83 -3.35 -2.75 -22.61
C VAL A 83 -2.31 -3.75 -22.13
N TYR A 84 -1.39 -3.30 -21.31
CA TYR A 84 -0.36 -4.11 -20.66
C TYR A 84 -0.47 -3.96 -19.15
N ASP A 85 0.00 -4.96 -18.43
CA ASP A 85 -0.07 -5.05 -16.98
C ASP A 85 1.32 -5.25 -16.35
N PHE A 86 1.38 -5.29 -15.04
CA PHE A 86 2.61 -5.47 -14.27
C PHE A 86 3.37 -6.75 -14.65
N ILE A 87 2.67 -7.85 -14.92
CA ILE A 87 3.30 -9.12 -15.31
C ILE A 87 3.91 -9.04 -16.70
N ASN A 88 3.28 -8.33 -17.65
CA ASN A 88 3.87 -8.12 -18.98
C ASN A 88 5.22 -7.39 -18.88
N VAL A 89 5.33 -6.43 -17.96
CA VAL A 89 6.59 -5.71 -17.73
C VAL A 89 7.65 -6.63 -17.12
N ILE A 90 7.30 -7.41 -16.10
CA ILE A 90 8.22 -8.37 -15.46
C ILE A 90 8.76 -9.40 -16.46
N ASN A 91 7.91 -9.87 -17.38
CA ASN A 91 8.28 -10.83 -18.40
C ASN A 91 9.03 -10.23 -19.60
N GLY A 92 9.18 -8.89 -19.66
CA GLY A 92 9.79 -8.20 -20.80
C GLY A 92 8.91 -8.17 -22.05
N GLU A 93 7.61 -8.46 -21.93
CA GLU A 93 6.61 -8.42 -23.01
C GLU A 93 6.18 -6.98 -23.33
N ALA A 94 6.37 -6.05 -22.38
CA ALA A 94 6.12 -4.63 -22.54
C ALA A 94 7.13 -3.81 -21.72
N SER A 95 7.42 -2.59 -22.19
CA SER A 95 8.15 -1.63 -21.37
C SER A 95 7.24 -1.04 -20.28
N ILE A 96 7.84 -0.51 -19.20
CA ILE A 96 7.10 0.20 -18.14
C ILE A 96 6.22 1.31 -18.72
N ASN A 97 6.76 2.11 -19.64
CA ASN A 97 6.03 3.22 -20.28
C ASN A 97 4.80 2.78 -21.09
N GLN A 98 4.80 1.55 -21.63
CA GLN A 98 3.64 0.99 -22.32
C GLN A 98 2.56 0.49 -21.36
N ALA A 99 2.94 0.06 -20.16
CA ALA A 99 2.02 -0.46 -19.14
C ALA A 99 1.48 0.65 -18.22
N LEU A 100 2.21 1.76 -18.05
CA LEU A 100 1.79 2.87 -17.21
C LEU A 100 0.58 3.60 -17.81
N ILE A 101 -0.43 3.80 -16.96
CA ILE A 101 -1.62 4.56 -17.29
C ILE A 101 -1.59 5.88 -16.51
N ARG A 102 -1.49 7.00 -17.19
CA ARG A 102 -1.61 8.31 -16.55
C ARG A 102 -3.06 8.61 -16.21
N ASP A 103 -3.32 9.10 -15.01
CA ASP A 103 -4.67 9.50 -14.58
C ASP A 103 -5.19 10.69 -15.41
N LYS A 104 -6.50 10.69 -15.68
CA LYS A 104 -7.15 11.72 -16.51
C LYS A 104 -7.28 13.07 -15.80
N ASN A 105 -7.42 13.03 -14.48
CA ASN A 105 -7.77 14.18 -13.65
C ASN A 105 -6.56 14.70 -12.86
N CYS A 106 -5.48 13.88 -12.76
CA CYS A 106 -4.28 14.23 -12.01
C CYS A 106 -3.02 13.86 -12.81
N ASN A 107 -2.38 14.86 -13.41
CA ASN A 107 -1.23 14.68 -14.28
C ASN A 107 0.00 14.05 -13.60
N GLN A 108 0.08 14.07 -12.30
CA GLN A 108 1.18 13.51 -11.52
C GLN A 108 0.90 12.09 -11.02
N LEU A 109 -0.32 11.55 -11.26
CA LEU A 109 -0.69 10.19 -10.89
C LEU A 109 -0.60 9.23 -12.06
N TYR A 110 0.09 8.12 -11.84
CA TYR A 110 0.22 7.00 -12.77
C TYR A 110 -0.20 5.69 -12.09
N ILE A 111 -0.73 4.77 -12.88
CA ILE A 111 -1.23 3.47 -12.43
C ILE A 111 -0.50 2.38 -13.20
N LEU A 112 0.04 1.38 -12.50
CA LEU A 112 0.52 0.14 -13.06
C LEU A 112 -0.44 -0.98 -12.62
N PRO A 113 -1.33 -1.46 -13.51
CA PRO A 113 -2.39 -2.39 -13.14
C PRO A 113 -1.86 -3.82 -12.94
N ALA A 114 -2.56 -4.61 -12.09
CA ALA A 114 -2.33 -6.04 -11.97
C ALA A 114 -2.81 -6.80 -13.21
N SER A 115 -2.31 -8.01 -13.39
CA SER A 115 -2.81 -8.94 -14.41
C SER A 115 -4.10 -9.63 -13.94
N GLN A 116 -5.06 -9.79 -14.85
CA GLN A 116 -6.28 -10.57 -14.62
C GLN A 116 -6.11 -12.07 -14.97
N THR A 117 -5.23 -12.36 -15.90
CA THR A 117 -5.16 -13.67 -16.57
C THR A 117 -3.90 -14.47 -16.26
N ARG A 118 -2.92 -13.87 -15.58
CA ARG A 118 -1.65 -14.52 -15.27
C ARG A 118 -1.66 -15.14 -13.88
N ASP A 119 -0.84 -16.17 -13.71
CA ASP A 119 -0.64 -16.81 -12.43
C ASP A 119 0.13 -15.88 -11.47
N LYS A 120 -0.23 -15.91 -10.19
CA LYS A 120 0.50 -15.22 -9.09
C LYS A 120 1.98 -15.62 -9.04
N ASP A 121 2.33 -16.80 -9.54
CA ASP A 121 3.72 -17.28 -9.61
C ASP A 121 4.61 -16.52 -10.60
N ALA A 122 4.02 -15.76 -11.53
CA ALA A 122 4.75 -14.88 -12.42
C ALA A 122 5.39 -13.68 -11.70
N LEU A 123 4.89 -13.28 -10.52
CA LEU A 123 5.54 -12.30 -9.65
C LEU A 123 6.78 -12.93 -9.01
N THR A 124 7.96 -12.48 -9.43
CA THR A 124 9.25 -12.87 -8.84
C THR A 124 9.88 -11.69 -8.10
N GLN A 125 10.65 -11.97 -7.05
CA GLN A 125 11.33 -10.91 -6.29
C GLN A 125 12.31 -10.12 -7.17
N GLU A 126 13.03 -10.80 -8.06
CA GLU A 126 13.94 -10.16 -9.00
C GLU A 126 13.19 -9.27 -10.01
N GLY A 127 12.09 -9.76 -10.59
CA GLY A 127 11.28 -9.00 -11.54
C GLY A 127 10.64 -7.76 -10.91
N VAL A 128 10.05 -7.92 -9.72
CA VAL A 128 9.49 -6.79 -8.95
C VAL A 128 10.59 -5.78 -8.62
N GLY A 129 11.76 -6.25 -8.15
CA GLY A 129 12.90 -5.38 -7.83
C GLY A 129 13.35 -4.53 -9.01
N LYS A 130 13.49 -5.12 -10.21
CA LYS A 130 13.85 -4.40 -11.44
C LYS A 130 12.84 -3.32 -11.82
N VAL A 131 11.54 -3.63 -11.72
CA VAL A 131 10.48 -2.66 -12.03
C VAL A 131 10.49 -1.51 -11.02
N LEU A 132 10.60 -1.79 -9.73
CA LEU A 132 10.68 -0.75 -8.69
C LEU A 132 11.92 0.13 -8.85
N GLU A 133 13.07 -0.45 -9.19
CA GLU A 133 14.30 0.29 -9.45
C GLU A 133 14.16 1.23 -10.66
N GLU A 134 13.53 0.76 -11.76
CA GLU A 134 13.30 1.58 -12.94
C GLU A 134 12.32 2.73 -12.63
N LEU A 135 11.21 2.45 -11.95
CA LEU A 135 10.26 3.46 -11.50
C LEU A 135 10.88 4.49 -10.56
N SER A 136 11.81 4.06 -9.70
CA SER A 136 12.50 4.96 -8.74
C SER A 136 13.36 6.03 -9.40
N LYS A 137 13.69 5.89 -10.69
CA LYS A 137 14.42 6.90 -11.46
C LYS A 137 13.54 8.05 -11.94
N GLU A 138 12.21 7.82 -11.97
CA GLU A 138 11.26 8.76 -12.57
C GLU A 138 10.19 9.29 -11.61
N PHE A 139 9.92 8.58 -10.51
CA PHE A 139 8.85 8.89 -9.59
C PHE A 139 9.39 9.31 -8.22
N ASP A 140 8.67 10.19 -7.53
CA ASP A 140 8.98 10.58 -6.15
C ASP A 140 8.43 9.52 -5.16
N TYR A 141 7.26 8.96 -5.47
CA TYR A 141 6.58 7.95 -4.65
C TYR A 141 6.07 6.77 -5.49
N ILE A 142 6.25 5.57 -4.92
CA ILE A 142 5.69 4.32 -5.45
C ILE A 142 4.77 3.75 -4.37
N VAL A 143 3.47 3.70 -4.63
CA VAL A 143 2.47 3.13 -3.71
C VAL A 143 2.13 1.73 -4.17
N CYS A 144 2.35 0.72 -3.31
CA CYS A 144 2.08 -0.68 -3.60
C CYS A 144 0.78 -1.10 -2.92
N ASP A 145 -0.29 -1.36 -3.69
CA ASP A 145 -1.52 -1.96 -3.19
C ASP A 145 -1.35 -3.47 -3.08
N SER A 146 -1.19 -3.99 -1.86
CA SER A 146 -0.94 -5.42 -1.66
C SER A 146 -2.25 -6.22 -1.61
N PRO A 147 -2.25 -7.50 -2.01
CA PRO A 147 -3.34 -8.40 -1.67
C PRO A 147 -3.48 -8.57 -0.14
N ALA A 148 -4.63 -9.04 0.32
CA ALA A 148 -4.85 -9.32 1.74
C ALA A 148 -4.03 -10.53 2.21
N GLY A 149 -3.64 -10.52 3.48
CA GLY A 149 -2.94 -11.64 4.12
C GLY A 149 -1.45 -11.72 3.78
N ILE A 150 -0.89 -12.91 3.90
CA ILE A 150 0.55 -13.18 3.86
C ILE A 150 0.98 -14.02 2.64
N GLU A 151 0.17 -14.03 1.60
CA GLU A 151 0.50 -14.73 0.36
C GLU A 151 1.69 -14.09 -0.37
N LYS A 152 2.20 -14.78 -1.40
CA LYS A 152 3.40 -14.39 -2.16
C LYS A 152 3.37 -12.93 -2.65
N GLY A 153 2.24 -12.50 -3.24
CA GLY A 153 2.08 -11.12 -3.72
C GLY A 153 2.19 -10.07 -2.63
N ALA A 154 1.56 -10.34 -1.47
CA ALA A 154 1.67 -9.47 -0.29
C ALA A 154 3.12 -9.40 0.21
N ASN A 155 3.77 -10.54 0.39
CA ASN A 155 5.16 -10.58 0.85
C ASN A 155 6.12 -9.85 -0.09
N LEU A 156 5.91 -9.92 -1.42
CA LEU A 156 6.73 -9.20 -2.38
C LEU A 156 6.52 -7.68 -2.30
N ALA A 157 5.28 -7.21 -2.13
CA ALA A 157 5.01 -5.79 -1.94
C ALA A 157 5.64 -5.25 -0.64
N LEU A 158 5.55 -6.03 0.46
CA LEU A 158 6.12 -5.70 1.77
C LEU A 158 7.65 -5.67 1.76
N TYR A 159 8.28 -6.59 1.02
CA TYR A 159 9.73 -6.78 1.01
C TYR A 159 10.51 -5.51 0.65
N PHE A 160 10.02 -4.73 -0.30
CA PHE A 160 10.70 -3.54 -0.82
C PHE A 160 10.30 -2.23 -0.13
N ALA A 161 9.33 -2.25 0.80
CA ALA A 161 8.76 -1.06 1.38
C ALA A 161 9.74 -0.24 2.24
N ASP A 162 9.60 1.08 2.18
CA ASP A 162 10.20 2.05 3.10
C ASP A 162 9.20 2.43 4.21
N ASP A 163 7.92 2.55 3.85
CA ASP A 163 6.80 2.80 4.76
C ASP A 163 5.70 1.77 4.55
N ALA A 164 4.99 1.42 5.61
CA ALA A 164 3.88 0.49 5.56
C ALA A 164 2.64 1.05 6.27
N PHE A 165 1.51 1.10 5.54
CA PHE A 165 0.20 1.35 6.12
C PHE A 165 -0.52 0.02 6.30
N VAL A 166 -0.67 -0.42 7.55
CA VAL A 166 -1.45 -1.60 7.92
C VAL A 166 -2.89 -1.16 8.15
N VAL A 167 -3.76 -1.50 7.20
CA VAL A 167 -5.18 -1.12 7.23
C VAL A 167 -5.98 -2.18 7.96
N THR A 168 -6.76 -1.77 8.95
CA THR A 168 -7.64 -2.64 9.72
C THR A 168 -8.98 -1.96 10.03
N ASN A 169 -9.99 -2.73 10.39
CA ASN A 169 -11.22 -2.23 10.98
C ASN A 169 -11.22 -2.58 12.50
N PRO A 170 -12.00 -1.86 13.33
CA PRO A 170 -12.01 -2.05 14.78
C PRO A 170 -12.79 -3.29 15.21
N GLU A 171 -12.36 -4.45 14.71
CA GLU A 171 -12.83 -5.79 15.03
C GLU A 171 -11.66 -6.62 15.57
N ILE A 172 -11.86 -7.39 16.63
CA ILE A 172 -10.80 -8.17 17.29
C ILE A 172 -10.03 -9.05 16.30
N SER A 173 -10.73 -9.76 15.40
CA SER A 173 -10.08 -10.63 14.41
C SER A 173 -9.19 -9.84 13.46
N SER A 174 -9.66 -8.68 13.00
CA SER A 174 -8.94 -7.82 12.05
C SER A 174 -7.68 -7.22 12.69
N VAL A 175 -7.79 -6.77 13.94
CA VAL A 175 -6.66 -6.21 14.71
C VAL A 175 -5.59 -7.27 14.97
N ARG A 176 -5.98 -8.50 15.35
CA ARG A 176 -5.03 -9.63 15.53
C ARG A 176 -4.34 -10.04 14.24
N ASP A 177 -5.05 -9.99 13.10
CA ASP A 177 -4.43 -10.26 11.81
C ASP A 177 -3.43 -9.16 11.43
N SER A 178 -3.67 -7.91 11.88
CA SER A 178 -2.74 -6.80 11.71
C SER A 178 -1.45 -6.97 12.51
N ASP A 179 -1.51 -7.53 13.71
CA ASP A 179 -0.33 -7.87 14.52
C ASP A 179 0.62 -8.83 13.77
N ARG A 180 0.06 -9.83 13.09
CA ARG A 180 0.85 -10.72 12.24
C ARG A 180 1.53 -9.99 11.09
N MET A 181 0.86 -9.00 10.49
CA MET A 181 1.44 -8.20 9.40
C MET A 181 2.61 -7.36 9.91
N LEU A 182 2.49 -6.72 11.07
CA LEU A 182 3.57 -5.98 11.72
C LEU A 182 4.79 -6.88 11.99
N GLY A 183 4.57 -8.11 12.48
CA GLY A 183 5.63 -9.09 12.69
C GLY A 183 6.37 -9.50 11.41
N ILE A 184 5.67 -9.57 10.27
CA ILE A 184 6.28 -9.86 8.97
C ILE A 184 7.10 -8.67 8.47
N LEU A 185 6.58 -7.45 8.58
CA LEU A 185 7.28 -6.22 8.19
C LEU A 185 8.62 -6.09 8.91
N SER A 186 8.62 -6.33 10.21
CA SER A 186 9.83 -6.21 11.04
C SER A 186 10.88 -7.29 10.76
N SER A 187 10.47 -8.50 10.29
CA SER A 187 11.37 -9.66 10.18
C SER A 187 11.74 -10.08 8.76
N LYS A 188 10.92 -9.78 7.76
CA LYS A 188 11.07 -10.31 6.39
C LYS A 188 11.21 -9.24 5.31
N SER A 189 11.51 -8.01 5.67
CA SER A 189 11.75 -6.94 4.71
C SER A 189 13.21 -6.92 4.22
N ARG A 190 13.44 -6.32 3.06
CA ARG A 190 14.80 -6.05 2.55
C ARG A 190 15.65 -5.26 3.55
N ARG A 191 15.03 -4.32 4.27
CA ARG A 191 15.67 -3.51 5.30
C ARG A 191 16.12 -4.37 6.48
N ALA A 192 15.28 -5.31 6.93
CA ALA A 192 15.62 -6.26 7.98
C ALA A 192 16.78 -7.17 7.58
N GLU A 193 16.78 -7.70 6.33
CA GLU A 193 17.89 -8.54 5.82
C GLU A 193 19.22 -7.78 5.73
N ARG A 194 19.18 -6.47 5.47
CA ARG A 194 20.38 -5.62 5.32
C ARG A 194 20.79 -4.91 6.60
N ASN A 195 20.08 -5.13 7.71
CA ASN A 195 20.28 -4.41 8.97
C ASN A 195 20.21 -2.87 8.78
N GLU A 196 19.34 -2.40 7.90
CA GLU A 196 19.02 -0.99 7.69
C GLU A 196 17.98 -0.53 8.72
N GLU A 197 17.71 0.79 8.76
CA GLU A 197 16.61 1.37 9.57
C GLU A 197 15.29 0.63 9.29
N PRO A 198 14.53 0.26 10.33
CA PRO A 198 13.26 -0.44 10.17
C PRO A 198 12.27 0.30 9.26
N ILE A 199 11.35 -0.45 8.64
CA ILE A 199 10.22 0.13 7.93
C ILE A 199 9.43 1.01 8.92
N LYS A 200 9.04 2.22 8.50
CA LYS A 200 8.11 3.04 9.27
C LYS A 200 6.70 2.46 9.14
N GLU A 201 6.11 2.08 10.25
CA GLU A 201 4.82 1.39 10.31
C GLU A 201 3.73 2.33 10.80
N TYR A 202 2.61 2.35 10.09
CA TYR A 202 1.41 3.12 10.42
C TYR A 202 0.21 2.19 10.46
N LEU A 203 -0.56 2.22 11.54
CA LEU A 203 -1.83 1.51 11.63
C LEU A 203 -2.97 2.46 11.26
N LEU A 204 -3.75 2.09 10.25
CA LEU A 204 -4.91 2.85 9.78
C LEU A 204 -6.20 2.14 10.13
N LEU A 205 -6.99 2.72 11.04
CA LEU A 205 -8.33 2.24 11.34
C LEU A 205 -9.35 2.81 10.35
N THR A 206 -10.04 1.92 9.65
CA THR A 206 -11.17 2.26 8.78
C THR A 206 -12.49 1.91 9.44
N ARG A 207 -13.57 2.52 8.97
CA ARG A 207 -14.94 2.28 9.49
C ARG A 207 -15.08 2.53 10.99
N TYR A 208 -14.26 3.43 11.54
CA TYR A 208 -14.33 3.82 12.94
C TYR A 208 -15.57 4.69 13.17
N ASP A 209 -16.36 4.34 14.18
CA ASP A 209 -17.56 5.06 14.59
C ASP A 209 -17.52 5.34 16.09
N SER A 210 -17.34 6.60 16.46
CA SER A 210 -17.18 7.03 17.85
C SER A 210 -18.40 6.77 18.72
N ASP A 211 -19.61 6.73 18.13
CA ASP A 211 -20.82 6.50 18.91
C ASP A 211 -21.00 5.00 19.19
N ARG A 212 -20.60 4.14 18.26
CA ARG A 212 -20.53 2.69 18.49
C ARG A 212 -19.45 2.29 19.48
N VAL A 213 -18.33 3.01 19.53
CA VAL A 213 -17.31 2.82 20.57
C VAL A 213 -17.89 3.16 21.95
N LYS A 214 -18.55 4.32 22.08
CA LYS A 214 -19.19 4.75 23.34
C LYS A 214 -20.27 3.77 23.81
N SER A 215 -21.00 3.13 22.90
CA SER A 215 -22.01 2.11 23.23
C SER A 215 -21.42 0.72 23.53
N GLY A 216 -20.11 0.53 23.36
CA GLY A 216 -19.44 -0.76 23.57
C GLY A 216 -19.63 -1.78 22.43
N GLU A 217 -20.13 -1.34 21.28
CA GLU A 217 -20.36 -2.19 20.10
C GLU A 217 -19.15 -2.27 19.17
N MET A 218 -18.12 -1.45 19.41
CA MET A 218 -16.93 -1.36 18.59
C MET A 218 -15.70 -1.13 19.46
N LEU A 219 -14.55 -1.68 19.07
CA LEU A 219 -13.27 -1.41 19.74
C LEU A 219 -12.90 0.06 19.63
N GLY A 220 -12.48 0.65 20.74
CA GLY A 220 -11.87 1.97 20.78
C GLY A 220 -10.39 1.94 20.39
N LEU A 221 -9.76 3.10 20.35
CA LEU A 221 -8.32 3.21 20.08
C LEU A 221 -7.49 2.53 21.14
N ASP A 222 -7.85 2.75 22.41
CA ASP A 222 -7.14 2.17 23.56
C ASP A 222 -7.21 0.63 23.54
N ASP A 223 -8.38 0.07 23.17
CA ASP A 223 -8.55 -1.38 23.02
C ASP A 223 -7.63 -1.94 21.91
N VAL A 224 -7.54 -1.23 20.80
CA VAL A 224 -6.66 -1.63 19.66
C VAL A 224 -5.19 -1.55 20.07
N GLN A 225 -4.78 -0.51 20.79
CA GLN A 225 -3.41 -0.36 21.30
C GLN A 225 -3.06 -1.50 22.27
N GLU A 226 -3.97 -1.83 23.19
CA GLU A 226 -3.79 -2.93 24.15
C GLU A 226 -3.61 -4.28 23.43
N ILE A 227 -4.47 -4.58 22.43
CA ILE A 227 -4.39 -5.83 21.66
C ILE A 227 -3.06 -5.96 20.90
N LEU A 228 -2.54 -4.85 20.35
CA LEU A 228 -1.30 -4.81 19.57
C LEU A 228 -0.06 -4.58 20.43
N SER A 229 -0.21 -4.38 21.73
CA SER A 229 0.89 -4.07 22.64
C SER A 229 1.74 -2.85 22.20
N LEU A 230 1.06 -1.80 21.72
CA LEU A 230 1.65 -0.58 21.18
C LEU A 230 1.67 0.55 22.23
#